data_768b003e6866de56f0666a88a5b54e58
#
_entry.id   768b003e6866de56f0666a88a5b54e58
#
_cell.length_a   1.000
_cell.length_b   1.000
_cell.length_c   1.000
_cell.angle_alpha   90.00
_cell.angle_beta   90.00
_cell.angle_gamma   90.00
#
_symmetry.space_group_name_H-M   'P 1'
#
loop_
_entity.id
_entity.type
_entity.pdbx_description
1 polymer ?
#
loop_
_entity_poly.entity_id
_entity_poly.type
_entity_poly.pdbx_seq_one_letter_code
_entity_poly.pdbx_strand_id
1 'polypeptide(L)'
;MAKVSILMPACNVEKFLKECMDSVVNQTLKDIEIICIDDGSRDSTGNILDEYAQKDNRIKVIHKANSGYGHSMNVGLQNATGEYIGIIETDDFADLNMFDELYKAAKENHADVVKSNYYSYVSQPEPQSTYYEVLKEYDLYDQVFRPVEHPEIFRVRPCIWSGIYRREWLLENHVSFAETPGASYQDTGFAFKVWASAERALLVRDAYLHYRTDNANSSVKAAAKIYCICDEFKSIEEFLEKRPELKEKLEKPAVSLKYISYRWNLFRLTMEFKYAFLERMHKELSEAKNKGLFDKKYFTEKEWTDINRLVDDMDGFFDETFRKELLRFGSEAELAKALKKSENKVKKLQKKIDDMENSSSLKIGRAITFVPRKLKKMLH
;
A
#
# COMPACT_ATOMS: atom_id res chain seq x y z
N MET A 1 4.74 2.89 -31.16
CA MET A 1 4.00 3.01 -29.87
C MET A 1 4.64 2.02 -28.92
N ALA A 2 4.98 2.44 -27.73
CA ALA A 2 5.57 1.54 -26.74
C ALA A 2 4.59 0.41 -26.38
N LYS A 3 5.10 -0.79 -26.14
CA LYS A 3 4.30 -1.93 -25.65
C LYS A 3 3.98 -1.78 -24.17
N VAL A 4 4.96 -1.32 -23.38
CA VAL A 4 4.82 -1.09 -21.94
C VAL A 4 5.38 0.30 -21.58
N SER A 5 4.60 1.08 -20.82
CA SER A 5 5.07 2.26 -20.10
C SER A 5 5.41 1.86 -18.68
N ILE A 6 6.67 1.97 -18.29
CA ILE A 6 7.14 1.62 -16.95
C ILE A 6 7.14 2.90 -16.09
N LEU A 7 6.30 2.95 -15.09
CA LEU A 7 6.20 4.07 -14.14
C LEU A 7 7.15 3.84 -12.98
N MET A 8 8.01 4.81 -12.73
CA MET A 8 9.06 4.75 -11.70
C MET A 8 8.97 5.99 -10.79
N PRO A 9 8.17 5.94 -9.71
CA PRO A 9 8.11 7.02 -8.74
C PRO A 9 9.40 7.07 -7.92
N ALA A 10 10.01 8.24 -7.78
CA ALA A 10 11.27 8.42 -7.08
C ALA A 10 11.19 9.57 -6.07
N CYS A 11 11.68 9.34 -4.86
CA CYS A 11 11.82 10.39 -3.84
C CYS A 11 12.92 10.03 -2.84
N ASN A 12 14.09 10.66 -2.92
CA ASN A 12 15.24 10.42 -2.03
C ASN A 12 15.70 8.95 -2.00
N VAL A 13 16.01 8.38 -3.17
CA VAL A 13 16.35 6.96 -3.39
C VAL A 13 17.73 6.78 -4.03
N GLU A 14 18.61 7.77 -3.98
CA GLU A 14 19.94 7.76 -4.64
C GLU A 14 20.73 6.47 -4.43
N LYS A 15 20.56 5.81 -3.25
CA LYS A 15 21.29 4.60 -2.86
C LYS A 15 20.93 3.37 -3.68
N PHE A 16 19.71 3.26 -4.14
CA PHE A 16 19.17 2.07 -4.80
C PHE A 16 18.89 2.32 -6.28
N LEU A 17 18.75 3.59 -6.67
CA LEU A 17 18.24 4.00 -7.97
C LEU A 17 19.06 3.46 -9.15
N LYS A 18 20.38 3.37 -9.03
CA LYS A 18 21.21 2.86 -10.13
C LYS A 18 20.94 1.39 -10.44
N GLU A 19 20.85 0.54 -9.40
CA GLU A 19 20.52 -0.87 -9.56
C GLU A 19 19.14 -1.03 -10.20
N CYS A 20 18.16 -0.25 -9.73
CA CYS A 20 16.82 -0.22 -10.30
C CYS A 20 16.84 0.20 -11.77
N MET A 21 17.44 1.34 -12.09
CA MET A 21 17.52 1.85 -13.48
C MET A 21 18.23 0.87 -14.40
N ASP A 22 19.35 0.27 -13.97
CA ASP A 22 20.08 -0.72 -14.77
C ASP A 22 19.20 -1.94 -15.08
N SER A 23 18.37 -2.38 -14.16
CA SER A 23 17.42 -3.49 -14.38
C SER A 23 16.35 -3.16 -15.42
N VAL A 24 15.94 -1.89 -15.50
CA VAL A 24 14.85 -1.43 -16.38
C VAL A 24 15.37 -1.08 -17.78
N VAL A 25 16.50 -0.37 -17.91
CA VAL A 25 17.04 0.01 -19.23
C VAL A 25 17.53 -1.20 -20.01
N ASN A 26 17.94 -2.26 -19.31
CA ASN A 26 18.44 -3.50 -19.92
C ASN A 26 17.34 -4.54 -20.18
N GLN A 27 16.07 -4.22 -19.99
CA GLN A 27 14.98 -5.15 -20.28
C GLN A 27 15.08 -5.74 -21.70
N THR A 28 14.73 -7.02 -21.84
CA THR A 28 14.73 -7.73 -23.15
C THR A 28 13.67 -7.16 -24.08
N LEU A 29 12.52 -6.75 -23.57
CA LEU A 29 11.52 -5.99 -24.31
C LEU A 29 12.04 -4.59 -24.63
N LYS A 30 12.33 -4.30 -25.89
CA LYS A 30 12.91 -3.00 -26.30
C LYS A 30 11.89 -1.90 -26.56
N ASP A 31 10.67 -2.26 -26.94
CA ASP A 31 9.57 -1.33 -27.23
C ASP A 31 8.90 -0.86 -25.93
N ILE A 32 9.67 -0.26 -25.04
CA ILE A 32 9.22 0.31 -23.76
C ILE A 32 9.46 1.81 -23.73
N GLU A 33 8.67 2.52 -22.93
CA GLU A 33 9.00 3.85 -22.42
C GLU A 33 9.14 3.78 -20.90
N ILE A 34 10.03 4.58 -20.35
CA ILE A 34 10.38 4.62 -18.94
C ILE A 34 10.05 6.01 -18.44
N ILE A 35 9.06 6.12 -17.55
CA ILE A 35 8.59 7.40 -17.03
C ILE A 35 9.01 7.50 -15.57
N CYS A 36 10.07 8.26 -15.32
CA CYS A 36 10.58 8.52 -13.97
C CYS A 36 9.92 9.79 -13.41
N ILE A 37 9.30 9.70 -12.27
CA ILE A 37 8.63 10.83 -11.62
C ILE A 37 9.39 11.17 -10.34
N ASP A 38 10.23 12.20 -10.39
CA ASP A 38 10.95 12.73 -9.23
C ASP A 38 10.02 13.63 -8.42
N ASP A 39 9.58 13.14 -7.27
CA ASP A 39 8.68 13.83 -6.36
C ASP A 39 9.42 14.78 -5.41
N GLY A 40 10.23 15.66 -5.98
CA GLY A 40 10.96 16.70 -5.26
C GLY A 40 12.06 16.16 -4.35
N SER A 41 12.87 15.25 -4.86
CA SER A 41 14.05 14.73 -4.16
C SER A 41 15.03 15.83 -3.76
N ARG A 42 15.72 15.60 -2.65
CA ARG A 42 16.72 16.53 -2.10
C ARG A 42 18.13 15.95 -2.08
N ASP A 43 18.26 14.69 -2.46
CA ASP A 43 19.52 13.97 -2.65
C ASP A 43 19.88 13.94 -4.15
N SER A 44 20.79 13.07 -4.56
CA SER A 44 21.24 12.96 -5.95
C SER A 44 20.25 12.25 -6.88
N THR A 45 19.05 11.86 -6.41
CA THR A 45 18.07 11.11 -7.19
C THR A 45 17.76 11.77 -8.53
N GLY A 46 17.40 13.06 -8.54
CA GLY A 46 17.08 13.80 -9.76
C GLY A 46 18.23 13.82 -10.77
N ASN A 47 19.46 14.09 -10.30
CA ASN A 47 20.65 14.10 -11.16
C ASN A 47 20.92 12.72 -11.77
N ILE A 48 20.76 11.63 -11.01
CA ILE A 48 20.93 10.28 -11.51
C ILE A 48 19.92 9.99 -12.63
N LEU A 49 18.65 10.35 -12.44
CA LEU A 49 17.61 10.17 -13.46
C LEU A 49 17.95 10.92 -14.75
N ASP A 50 18.42 12.16 -14.64
CA ASP A 50 18.84 12.98 -15.80
C ASP A 50 20.02 12.38 -16.53
N GLU A 51 21.01 11.82 -15.82
CA GLU A 51 22.14 11.12 -16.44
C GLU A 51 21.70 9.89 -17.26
N TYR A 52 20.69 9.14 -16.78
CA TYR A 52 20.13 8.02 -17.55
C TYR A 52 19.33 8.51 -18.76
N ALA A 53 18.53 9.56 -18.62
CA ALA A 53 17.74 10.13 -19.71
C ALA A 53 18.62 10.71 -20.84
N GLN A 54 19.81 11.24 -20.52
CA GLN A 54 20.78 11.68 -21.54
C GLN A 54 21.36 10.53 -22.37
N LYS A 55 21.37 9.30 -21.85
CA LYS A 55 21.94 8.11 -22.48
C LYS A 55 20.91 7.24 -23.20
N ASP A 56 19.63 7.32 -22.79
CA ASP A 56 18.57 6.49 -23.34
C ASP A 56 17.31 7.31 -23.59
N ASN A 57 16.97 7.47 -24.87
CA ASN A 57 15.83 8.27 -25.32
C ASN A 57 14.45 7.68 -24.99
N ARG A 58 14.38 6.46 -24.45
CA ARG A 58 13.15 5.85 -23.94
C ARG A 58 12.77 6.41 -22.56
N ILE A 59 13.70 7.11 -21.90
CA ILE A 59 13.50 7.64 -20.54
C ILE A 59 12.95 9.07 -20.61
N LYS A 60 11.83 9.29 -19.94
CA LYS A 60 11.26 10.60 -19.69
C LYS A 60 11.30 10.88 -18.19
N VAL A 61 12.00 11.94 -17.78
CA VAL A 61 12.04 12.40 -16.40
C VAL A 61 11.05 13.54 -16.19
N ILE A 62 10.25 13.46 -15.14
CA ILE A 62 9.31 14.48 -14.73
C ILE A 62 9.68 14.94 -13.31
N HIS A 63 10.33 16.10 -13.20
CA HIS A 63 10.60 16.72 -11.90
C HIS A 63 9.39 17.54 -11.45
N LYS A 64 8.98 17.37 -10.21
CA LYS A 64 7.86 18.12 -9.62
C LYS A 64 8.09 18.43 -8.14
N ALA A 65 7.37 19.41 -7.61
CA ALA A 65 7.32 19.61 -6.16
C ALA A 65 6.73 18.36 -5.47
N ASN A 66 7.23 18.02 -4.28
CA ASN A 66 6.73 16.88 -3.52
C ASN A 66 5.23 17.01 -3.27
N SER A 67 4.45 16.10 -3.81
CA SER A 67 2.98 16.06 -3.73
C SER A 67 2.47 14.66 -3.32
N GLY A 68 3.37 13.74 -3.03
CA GLY A 68 3.06 12.40 -2.58
C GLY A 68 3.00 11.37 -3.69
N TYR A 69 3.05 10.10 -3.27
CA TYR A 69 3.14 8.93 -4.14
C TYR A 69 1.96 8.82 -5.11
N GLY A 70 0.72 8.92 -4.61
CA GLY A 70 -0.47 8.77 -5.43
C GLY A 70 -0.55 9.81 -6.56
N HIS A 71 -0.21 11.07 -6.26
CA HIS A 71 -0.14 12.12 -7.28
C HIS A 71 0.96 11.82 -8.31
N SER A 72 2.14 11.36 -7.86
CA SER A 72 3.23 10.99 -8.76
C SER A 72 2.84 9.85 -9.70
N MET A 73 2.17 8.82 -9.19
CA MET A 73 1.66 7.72 -9.99
C MET A 73 0.61 8.18 -11.00
N ASN A 74 -0.33 9.06 -10.62
CA ASN A 74 -1.32 9.62 -11.54
C ASN A 74 -0.68 10.48 -12.63
N VAL A 75 0.36 11.26 -12.30
CA VAL A 75 1.16 11.98 -13.30
C VAL A 75 1.82 11.00 -14.28
N GLY A 76 2.37 9.90 -13.78
CA GLY A 76 2.91 8.83 -14.61
C GLY A 76 1.86 8.23 -15.55
N LEU A 77 0.69 7.86 -15.04
CA LEU A 77 -0.43 7.33 -15.83
C LEU A 77 -0.88 8.28 -16.93
N GLN A 78 -0.97 9.58 -16.65
CA GLN A 78 -1.37 10.61 -17.63
C GLN A 78 -0.34 10.80 -18.75
N ASN A 79 0.93 10.56 -18.46
CA ASN A 79 2.00 10.71 -19.42
C ASN A 79 2.35 9.43 -20.18
N ALA A 80 1.79 8.30 -19.80
CA ALA A 80 2.02 7.02 -20.43
C ALA A 80 1.32 6.92 -21.78
N THR A 81 2.01 6.32 -22.76
CA THR A 81 1.51 6.10 -24.14
C THR A 81 1.52 4.62 -24.55
N GLY A 82 2.14 3.77 -23.75
CA GLY A 82 2.22 2.34 -23.99
C GLY A 82 0.89 1.61 -23.93
N GLU A 83 0.84 0.44 -24.52
CA GLU A 83 -0.36 -0.42 -24.50
C GLU A 83 -0.67 -0.92 -23.09
N TYR A 84 0.37 -1.26 -22.33
CA TYR A 84 0.29 -1.65 -20.92
C TYR A 84 1.09 -0.70 -20.02
N ILE A 85 0.70 -0.64 -18.77
CA ILE A 85 1.42 0.06 -17.69
C ILE A 85 2.14 -0.98 -16.84
N GLY A 86 3.44 -0.82 -16.64
CA GLY A 86 4.23 -1.49 -15.61
C GLY A 86 4.58 -0.52 -14.50
N ILE A 87 4.85 -1.01 -13.31
CA ILE A 87 5.27 -0.20 -12.15
C ILE A 87 6.51 -0.83 -11.57
N ILE A 88 7.54 -0.02 -11.30
CA ILE A 88 8.74 -0.42 -10.56
C ILE A 88 9.02 0.61 -9.49
N GLU A 89 9.05 0.17 -8.23
CA GLU A 89 9.49 1.01 -7.11
C GLU A 89 11.01 1.21 -7.21
N THR A 90 11.48 2.43 -7.00
CA THR A 90 12.86 2.80 -7.29
C THR A 90 13.90 2.32 -6.27
N ASP A 91 13.48 1.60 -5.23
CA ASP A 91 14.35 0.85 -4.32
C ASP A 91 14.38 -0.66 -4.61
N ASP A 92 13.59 -1.14 -5.59
CA ASP A 92 13.53 -2.51 -6.06
C ASP A 92 14.30 -2.69 -7.39
N PHE A 93 14.38 -3.92 -7.90
CA PHE A 93 14.91 -4.21 -9.24
C PHE A 93 14.21 -5.43 -9.85
N ALA A 94 14.28 -5.55 -11.17
CA ALA A 94 13.57 -6.58 -11.93
C ALA A 94 14.53 -7.47 -12.72
N ASP A 95 14.15 -8.74 -12.93
CA ASP A 95 14.79 -9.60 -13.91
C ASP A 95 14.64 -9.02 -15.33
N LEU A 96 15.64 -9.22 -16.17
CA LEU A 96 15.72 -8.57 -17.49
C LEU A 96 14.61 -8.99 -18.47
N ASN A 97 13.94 -10.10 -18.24
CA ASN A 97 12.86 -10.62 -19.08
C ASN A 97 11.44 -10.31 -18.54
N MET A 98 11.31 -9.63 -17.40
CA MET A 98 10.03 -9.40 -16.73
C MET A 98 8.96 -8.84 -17.67
N PHE A 99 9.22 -7.73 -18.31
CA PHE A 99 8.22 -7.07 -19.14
C PHE A 99 7.95 -7.80 -20.47
N ASP A 100 8.92 -8.54 -21.01
CA ASP A 100 8.73 -9.36 -22.19
C ASP A 100 7.79 -10.54 -21.91
N GLU A 101 8.03 -11.26 -20.81
CA GLU A 101 7.20 -12.40 -20.41
C GLU A 101 5.78 -11.95 -20.02
N LEU A 102 5.66 -10.90 -19.22
CA LEU A 102 4.34 -10.39 -18.82
C LEU A 102 3.56 -9.85 -20.02
N TYR A 103 4.23 -9.15 -20.96
CA TYR A 103 3.57 -8.64 -22.18
C TYR A 103 3.10 -9.79 -23.11
N LYS A 104 3.91 -10.84 -23.31
CA LYS A 104 3.51 -12.03 -24.06
C LYS A 104 2.29 -12.67 -23.43
N ALA A 105 2.33 -12.95 -22.13
CA ALA A 105 1.22 -13.53 -21.40
C ALA A 105 -0.06 -12.68 -21.52
N ALA A 106 0.06 -11.36 -21.42
CA ALA A 106 -1.06 -10.43 -21.57
C ALA A 106 -1.67 -10.48 -22.97
N LYS A 107 -0.86 -10.52 -24.02
CA LYS A 107 -1.32 -10.54 -25.42
C LYS A 107 -1.96 -11.87 -25.79
N GLU A 108 -1.35 -12.98 -25.41
CA GLU A 108 -1.85 -14.34 -25.69
C GLU A 108 -3.21 -14.59 -25.03
N ASN A 109 -3.42 -14.01 -23.83
CA ASN A 109 -4.62 -14.20 -23.05
C ASN A 109 -5.61 -13.02 -23.12
N HIS A 110 -5.34 -11.98 -23.90
CA HIS A 110 -6.15 -10.75 -23.98
C HIS A 110 -6.48 -10.21 -22.57
N ALA A 111 -5.49 -10.20 -21.68
CA ALA A 111 -5.68 -9.88 -20.28
C ALA A 111 -5.71 -8.35 -20.03
N ASP A 112 -6.60 -7.90 -19.14
CA ASP A 112 -6.61 -6.54 -18.60
C ASP A 112 -5.46 -6.34 -17.61
N VAL A 113 -5.17 -7.41 -16.85
CA VAL A 113 -4.16 -7.45 -15.80
C VAL A 113 -3.40 -8.78 -15.85
N VAL A 114 -2.08 -8.71 -15.85
CA VAL A 114 -1.22 -9.87 -15.62
C VAL A 114 -0.34 -9.59 -14.41
N LYS A 115 -0.30 -10.51 -13.47
CA LYS A 115 0.56 -10.42 -12.29
C LYS A 115 1.42 -11.66 -12.14
N SER A 116 2.63 -11.47 -11.65
CA SER A 116 3.56 -12.54 -11.29
C SER A 116 3.72 -12.66 -9.78
N ASN A 117 4.34 -13.75 -9.35
CA ASN A 117 4.97 -13.82 -8.05
C ASN A 117 6.21 -12.92 -8.02
N TYR A 118 6.89 -12.84 -6.89
CA TYR A 118 8.06 -11.99 -6.72
C TYR A 118 9.08 -12.61 -5.77
N TYR A 119 10.26 -12.02 -5.69
CA TYR A 119 11.26 -12.35 -4.69
C TYR A 119 11.28 -11.31 -3.58
N SER A 120 11.26 -11.77 -2.33
CA SER A 120 11.65 -10.93 -1.18
C SER A 120 13.17 -10.87 -1.15
N TYR A 121 13.74 -9.67 -1.20
CA TYR A 121 15.18 -9.46 -1.30
C TYR A 121 15.74 -8.76 -0.07
N VAL A 122 16.90 -9.23 0.38
CA VAL A 122 17.75 -8.57 1.38
C VAL A 122 19.16 -8.43 0.81
N SER A 123 19.80 -7.28 1.03
CA SER A 123 21.15 -7.02 0.53
C SER A 123 22.24 -7.44 1.51
N GLN A 124 21.92 -7.61 2.79
CA GLN A 124 22.88 -7.92 3.85
C GLN A 124 22.37 -9.04 4.78
N PRO A 125 23.28 -9.84 5.42
CA PRO A 125 24.75 -9.78 5.29
C PRO A 125 25.28 -10.21 3.93
N GLU A 126 24.51 -11.00 3.18
CA GLU A 126 24.77 -11.38 1.80
C GLU A 126 23.50 -11.22 0.97
N PRO A 127 23.59 -10.83 -0.31
CA PRO A 127 22.43 -10.71 -1.19
C PRO A 127 21.64 -12.01 -1.28
N GLN A 128 20.36 -11.98 -0.94
CA GLN A 128 19.48 -13.14 -0.99
C GLN A 128 18.11 -12.79 -1.52
N SER A 129 17.63 -13.53 -2.51
CA SER A 129 16.27 -13.49 -3.02
C SER A 129 15.52 -14.74 -2.58
N THR A 130 14.38 -14.55 -1.94
CA THR A 130 13.49 -15.63 -1.51
C THR A 130 12.17 -15.55 -2.26
N TYR A 131 11.81 -16.60 -2.99
CA TYR A 131 10.56 -16.66 -3.74
C TYR A 131 9.35 -16.48 -2.82
N TYR A 132 8.44 -15.61 -3.23
CA TYR A 132 7.18 -15.34 -2.55
C TYR A 132 6.00 -15.59 -3.48
N GLU A 133 5.18 -16.56 -3.10
CA GLU A 133 3.94 -16.86 -3.79
C GLU A 133 2.82 -15.93 -3.30
N VAL A 134 2.21 -15.20 -4.23
CA VAL A 134 1.20 -14.17 -3.91
C VAL A 134 -0.12 -14.81 -3.47
N LEU A 135 -0.50 -15.93 -4.08
CA LEU A 135 -1.75 -16.64 -3.81
C LEU A 135 -1.48 -18.13 -3.54
N LYS A 136 -1.34 -18.49 -2.24
CA LYS A 136 -0.93 -19.85 -1.83
C LYS A 136 -2.07 -20.84 -1.70
N GLU A 137 -3.25 -20.37 -1.32
CA GLU A 137 -4.36 -21.23 -0.89
C GLU A 137 -5.33 -21.56 -2.02
N TYR A 138 -5.23 -20.86 -3.15
CA TYR A 138 -6.15 -20.98 -4.27
C TYR A 138 -5.37 -21.12 -5.58
N ASP A 139 -5.78 -22.04 -6.42
CA ASP A 139 -5.12 -22.26 -7.71
C ASP A 139 -5.79 -21.48 -8.83
N LEU A 140 -5.46 -20.18 -8.92
CA LEU A 140 -5.89 -19.29 -10.00
C LEU A 140 -4.75 -18.97 -10.98
N TYR A 141 -3.62 -19.68 -10.87
CA TYR A 141 -2.48 -19.47 -11.75
C TYR A 141 -2.71 -20.07 -13.15
N ASP A 142 -2.08 -19.43 -14.13
CA ASP A 142 -1.98 -19.87 -15.51
C ASP A 142 -3.34 -20.06 -16.21
N GLN A 143 -4.37 -19.40 -15.70
CA GLN A 143 -5.71 -19.35 -16.27
C GLN A 143 -6.28 -17.93 -16.19
N VAL A 144 -7.08 -17.57 -17.20
CA VAL A 144 -7.80 -16.30 -17.16
C VAL A 144 -9.01 -16.42 -16.25
N PHE A 145 -9.17 -15.48 -15.33
CA PHE A 145 -10.30 -15.45 -14.41
C PHE A 145 -10.86 -14.02 -14.27
N ARG A 146 -12.08 -13.94 -13.75
CA ARG A 146 -12.74 -12.68 -13.43
C ARG A 146 -12.64 -12.43 -11.92
N PRO A 147 -11.88 -11.42 -11.45
CA PRO A 147 -11.59 -11.26 -10.01
C PRO A 147 -12.81 -11.09 -9.11
N VAL A 148 -13.89 -10.46 -9.59
CA VAL A 148 -15.12 -10.29 -8.79
C VAL A 148 -15.83 -11.61 -8.43
N GLU A 149 -15.50 -12.70 -9.10
CA GLU A 149 -16.00 -14.06 -8.82
C GLU A 149 -15.11 -14.80 -7.82
N HIS A 150 -13.94 -14.22 -7.50
CA HIS A 150 -12.90 -14.77 -6.63
C HIS A 150 -12.56 -13.80 -5.49
N PRO A 151 -13.42 -13.66 -4.47
CA PRO A 151 -13.23 -12.66 -3.40
C PRO A 151 -11.91 -12.81 -2.63
N GLU A 152 -11.29 -13.99 -2.66
CA GLU A 152 -9.97 -14.25 -2.08
C GLU A 152 -8.85 -13.39 -2.69
N ILE A 153 -8.97 -12.99 -3.97
CA ILE A 153 -7.95 -12.17 -4.64
C ILE A 153 -7.83 -10.77 -4.04
N PHE A 154 -8.92 -10.25 -3.44
CA PHE A 154 -8.90 -8.95 -2.79
C PHE A 154 -8.11 -8.94 -1.47
N ARG A 155 -7.83 -10.12 -0.91
CA ARG A 155 -7.09 -10.27 0.35
C ARG A 155 -5.60 -10.48 0.17
N VAL A 156 -5.14 -10.66 -1.08
CA VAL A 156 -3.70 -10.79 -1.35
C VAL A 156 -2.98 -9.47 -1.15
N ARG A 157 -1.69 -9.56 -0.85
CA ARG A 157 -0.84 -8.38 -0.72
C ARG A 157 -0.91 -7.54 -2.01
N PRO A 158 -1.12 -6.22 -1.92
CA PRO A 158 -1.24 -5.34 -3.09
C PRO A 158 0.12 -5.07 -3.75
N CYS A 159 0.73 -6.11 -4.34
CA CYS A 159 2.03 -6.04 -5.01
C CYS A 159 1.87 -5.40 -6.39
N ILE A 160 1.52 -4.10 -6.48
CA ILE A 160 1.20 -3.43 -7.74
C ILE A 160 2.35 -3.43 -8.75
N TRP A 161 3.58 -3.55 -8.28
CA TRP A 161 4.82 -3.58 -9.04
C TRP A 161 5.18 -4.96 -9.63
N SER A 162 4.44 -6.03 -9.32
CA SER A 162 4.72 -7.37 -9.85
C SER A 162 3.87 -7.70 -11.10
N GLY A 163 3.47 -6.72 -11.89
CA GLY A 163 2.60 -6.99 -13.02
C GLY A 163 2.47 -5.84 -14.01
N ILE A 164 1.62 -6.06 -15.01
CA ILE A 164 1.26 -5.05 -16.00
C ILE A 164 -0.27 -4.94 -16.12
N TYR A 165 -0.72 -3.76 -16.52
CA TYR A 165 -2.12 -3.35 -16.57
C TYR A 165 -2.42 -2.74 -17.93
N ARG A 166 -3.47 -3.16 -18.62
CA ARG A 166 -3.85 -2.59 -19.91
C ARG A 166 -4.26 -1.12 -19.73
N ARG A 167 -3.51 -0.21 -20.37
CA ARG A 167 -3.61 1.23 -20.14
C ARG A 167 -5.00 1.78 -20.47
N GLU A 168 -5.53 1.46 -21.65
CA GLU A 168 -6.83 1.96 -22.10
C GLU A 168 -7.95 1.54 -21.14
N TRP A 169 -7.92 0.28 -20.70
CA TRP A 169 -8.85 -0.24 -19.71
C TRP A 169 -8.76 0.46 -18.34
N LEU A 170 -7.54 0.81 -17.85
CA LEU A 170 -7.40 1.61 -16.61
C LEU A 170 -8.09 2.97 -16.76
N LEU A 171 -7.94 3.62 -17.91
CA LEU A 171 -8.53 4.93 -18.19
C LEU A 171 -10.05 4.85 -18.30
N GLU A 172 -10.58 3.89 -19.04
CA GLU A 172 -12.02 3.66 -19.24
C GLU A 172 -12.73 3.36 -17.92
N ASN A 173 -12.08 2.63 -17.01
CA ASN A 173 -12.63 2.27 -15.70
C ASN A 173 -12.30 3.31 -14.61
N HIS A 174 -11.65 4.42 -14.97
CA HIS A 174 -11.23 5.46 -14.02
C HIS A 174 -10.44 4.91 -12.84
N VAL A 175 -9.57 3.93 -13.08
CA VAL A 175 -8.68 3.36 -12.07
C VAL A 175 -7.48 4.27 -11.89
N SER A 176 -7.39 4.89 -10.72
CA SER A 176 -6.33 5.82 -10.35
C SER A 176 -5.97 5.69 -8.88
N PHE A 177 -4.83 6.24 -8.52
CA PHE A 177 -4.36 6.31 -7.14
C PHE A 177 -5.09 7.40 -6.36
N ALA A 178 -5.32 7.19 -5.06
CA ALA A 178 -5.73 8.25 -4.18
C ALA A 178 -4.57 9.23 -3.95
N GLU A 179 -4.81 10.53 -4.08
CA GLU A 179 -3.79 11.57 -3.90
C GLU A 179 -3.70 12.00 -2.45
N THR A 180 -3.40 11.05 -1.58
CA THR A 180 -3.17 11.27 -0.16
C THR A 180 -1.72 11.72 0.09
N PRO A 181 -1.45 12.54 1.14
CA PRO A 181 -0.11 13.06 1.39
C PRO A 181 0.93 11.97 1.66
N GLY A 182 2.08 12.06 0.99
CA GLY A 182 3.22 11.18 1.16
C GLY A 182 3.05 9.83 0.48
N ALA A 183 3.79 8.81 0.94
CA ALA A 183 3.71 7.44 0.44
C ALA A 183 3.24 6.51 1.57
N SER A 184 2.01 5.98 1.49
CA SER A 184 1.46 5.03 2.46
C SER A 184 0.13 4.45 1.99
N TYR A 185 0.11 3.15 1.66
CA TYR A 185 -1.10 2.37 1.35
C TYR A 185 -1.85 2.70 0.05
N GLN A 186 -1.36 3.61 -0.79
CA GLN A 186 -2.02 3.93 -2.07
C GLN A 186 -2.08 2.72 -3.00
N ASP A 187 -1.18 1.78 -2.83
CA ASP A 187 -1.19 0.46 -3.46
C ASP A 187 -2.45 -0.35 -3.14
N THR A 188 -2.95 -0.28 -1.90
CA THR A 188 -4.16 -1.01 -1.45
C THR A 188 -5.40 -0.54 -2.20
N GLY A 189 -5.62 0.78 -2.27
CA GLY A 189 -6.74 1.37 -2.99
C GLY A 189 -6.68 1.11 -4.48
N PHE A 190 -5.49 1.25 -5.09
CA PHE A 190 -5.28 0.96 -6.50
C PHE A 190 -5.52 -0.51 -6.82
N ALA A 191 -4.91 -1.44 -6.09
CA ALA A 191 -5.07 -2.87 -6.31
C ALA A 191 -6.54 -3.32 -6.18
N PHE A 192 -7.27 -2.80 -5.19
CA PHE A 192 -8.70 -3.09 -5.07
C PHE A 192 -9.48 -2.65 -6.31
N LYS A 193 -9.27 -1.42 -6.80
CA LYS A 193 -9.96 -0.89 -7.99
C LYS A 193 -9.60 -1.70 -9.24
N VAL A 194 -8.33 -2.12 -9.36
CA VAL A 194 -7.87 -3.00 -10.44
C VAL A 194 -8.64 -4.32 -10.42
N TRP A 195 -8.65 -5.04 -9.29
CA TRP A 195 -9.36 -6.31 -9.18
C TRP A 195 -10.87 -6.16 -9.34
N ALA A 196 -11.46 -5.09 -8.81
CA ALA A 196 -12.89 -4.83 -8.94
C ALA A 196 -13.34 -4.58 -10.39
N SER A 197 -12.47 -4.01 -11.22
CA SER A 197 -12.81 -3.62 -12.60
C SER A 197 -12.39 -4.65 -13.64
N ALA A 198 -11.43 -5.54 -13.35
CA ALA A 198 -10.89 -6.47 -14.33
C ALA A 198 -11.90 -7.55 -14.73
N GLU A 199 -12.10 -7.72 -16.03
CA GLU A 199 -12.87 -8.82 -16.60
C GLU A 199 -11.97 -10.02 -16.94
N ARG A 200 -10.69 -9.77 -17.21
CA ARG A 200 -9.72 -10.78 -17.62
C ARG A 200 -8.40 -10.56 -16.88
N ALA A 201 -8.24 -11.26 -15.77
CA ALA A 201 -7.01 -11.27 -15.00
C ALA A 201 -6.25 -12.59 -15.21
N LEU A 202 -4.94 -12.55 -15.16
CA LEU A 202 -4.04 -13.70 -15.24
C LEU A 202 -2.97 -13.58 -14.16
N LEU A 203 -2.76 -14.68 -13.42
CA LEU A 203 -1.61 -14.84 -12.52
C LEU A 203 -0.64 -15.83 -13.14
N VAL A 204 0.64 -15.45 -13.27
CA VAL A 204 1.71 -16.36 -13.69
C VAL A 204 2.54 -16.80 -12.49
N ARG A 205 3.00 -18.07 -12.51
CA ARG A 205 3.75 -18.65 -11.37
C ARG A 205 5.17 -18.12 -11.24
N ASP A 206 5.73 -17.62 -12.33
CA ASP A 206 7.08 -17.07 -12.33
C ASP A 206 7.18 -15.82 -11.45
N ALA A 207 8.39 -15.53 -10.99
CA ALA A 207 8.72 -14.34 -10.22
C ALA A 207 9.81 -13.58 -10.96
N TYR A 208 9.68 -12.27 -11.06
CA TYR A 208 10.61 -11.43 -11.82
C TYR A 208 11.09 -10.20 -11.07
N LEU A 209 10.36 -9.75 -10.06
CA LEU A 209 10.73 -8.56 -9.31
C LEU A 209 11.34 -8.93 -7.95
N HIS A 210 12.40 -8.23 -7.56
CA HIS A 210 13.08 -8.37 -6.28
C HIS A 210 12.68 -7.21 -5.37
N TYR A 211 11.71 -7.47 -4.49
CA TYR A 211 11.21 -6.52 -3.49
C TYR A 211 12.18 -6.39 -2.32
N ARG A 212 12.79 -5.22 -2.17
CA ARG A 212 13.76 -4.94 -1.11
C ARG A 212 13.10 -4.73 0.25
N THR A 213 13.48 -5.54 1.24
CA THR A 213 12.90 -5.49 2.59
C THR A 213 13.82 -4.86 3.64
N ASP A 214 15.09 -4.68 3.34
CA ASP A 214 16.10 -4.13 4.27
C ASP A 214 16.30 -2.60 4.13
N ASN A 215 15.54 -1.91 3.29
CA ASN A 215 15.56 -0.45 3.23
C ASN A 215 15.09 0.16 4.56
N ALA A 216 16.04 0.80 5.28
CA ALA A 216 15.75 1.44 6.57
C ALA A 216 14.79 2.64 6.47
N ASN A 217 14.73 3.29 5.29
CA ASN A 217 13.93 4.47 5.01
C ASN A 217 12.57 4.14 4.35
N SER A 218 12.19 2.86 4.31
CA SER A 218 10.90 2.45 3.76
C SER A 218 9.74 3.25 4.39
N SER A 219 8.81 3.68 3.57
CA SER A 219 7.61 4.46 3.97
C SER A 219 6.76 3.75 5.03
N VAL A 220 6.88 2.44 5.13
CA VAL A 220 6.23 1.58 6.14
C VAL A 220 6.57 2.00 7.59
N LYS A 221 7.72 2.68 7.84
CA LYS A 221 8.20 3.02 9.19
C LYS A 221 7.77 4.40 9.71
N ALA A 222 6.98 5.17 8.95
CA ALA A 222 6.60 6.54 9.33
C ALA A 222 5.39 6.56 10.30
N ALA A 223 5.63 6.79 11.59
CA ALA A 223 4.60 6.84 12.65
C ALA A 223 3.58 8.00 12.52
N ALA A 224 3.87 9.02 11.71
CA ALA A 224 3.02 10.21 11.57
C ALA A 224 1.77 10.01 10.69
N LYS A 225 1.61 8.83 10.09
CA LYS A 225 0.58 8.54 9.09
C LYS A 225 -0.42 7.48 9.57
N ILE A 226 -0.93 7.65 10.78
CA ILE A 226 -1.75 6.62 11.44
C ILE A 226 -3.08 6.36 10.74
N TYR A 227 -3.63 7.34 9.99
CA TYR A 227 -4.94 7.26 9.34
C TYR A 227 -4.89 7.13 7.81
N CYS A 228 -3.72 7.09 7.17
CA CYS A 228 -3.63 7.02 5.70
C CYS A 228 -4.37 5.81 5.12
N ILE A 229 -4.35 4.67 5.83
CA ILE A 229 -5.11 3.50 5.41
C ILE A 229 -6.64 3.76 5.43
N CYS A 230 -7.14 4.62 6.32
CA CYS A 230 -8.55 5.00 6.35
C CYS A 230 -8.95 5.80 5.11
N ASP A 231 -8.06 6.67 4.62
CA ASP A 231 -8.29 7.46 3.42
C ASP A 231 -8.33 6.56 2.18
N GLU A 232 -7.53 5.51 2.12
CA GLU A 232 -7.58 4.51 1.04
C GLU A 232 -8.92 3.76 1.04
N PHE A 233 -9.40 3.31 2.21
CA PHE A 233 -10.72 2.66 2.29
C PHE A 233 -11.87 3.60 1.99
N LYS A 234 -11.76 4.87 2.33
CA LYS A 234 -12.71 5.88 1.88
C LYS A 234 -12.73 5.99 0.35
N SER A 235 -11.56 5.99 -0.31
CA SER A 235 -11.46 5.99 -1.77
C SER A 235 -12.06 4.71 -2.40
N ILE A 236 -11.92 3.55 -1.76
CA ILE A 236 -12.56 2.30 -2.17
C ILE A 236 -14.09 2.41 -2.05
N GLU A 237 -14.59 2.92 -0.92
CA GLU A 237 -16.02 3.12 -0.69
C GLU A 237 -16.62 4.08 -1.73
N GLU A 238 -15.97 5.22 -2.00
CA GLU A 238 -16.38 6.19 -3.02
C GLU A 238 -16.37 5.60 -4.44
N PHE A 239 -15.41 4.68 -4.72
CA PHE A 239 -15.34 3.96 -5.98
C PHE A 239 -16.53 3.00 -6.15
N LEU A 240 -16.89 2.27 -5.10
CA LEU A 240 -18.03 1.35 -5.10
C LEU A 240 -19.38 2.08 -5.14
N GLU A 241 -19.52 3.22 -4.43
CA GLU A 241 -20.75 4.02 -4.45
C GLU A 241 -21.14 4.48 -5.86
N LYS A 242 -20.16 4.72 -6.72
CA LYS A 242 -20.38 5.09 -8.12
C LYS A 242 -20.70 3.90 -9.04
N ARG A 243 -20.68 2.65 -8.51
CA ARG A 243 -20.80 1.39 -9.26
C ARG A 243 -21.69 0.39 -8.51
N PRO A 244 -23.04 0.57 -8.55
CA PRO A 244 -23.97 -0.23 -7.74
C PRO A 244 -23.81 -1.75 -7.91
N GLU A 245 -23.56 -2.22 -9.14
CA GLU A 245 -23.38 -3.66 -9.42
C GLU A 245 -22.11 -4.23 -8.77
N LEU A 246 -21.02 -3.47 -8.76
CA LEU A 246 -19.79 -3.86 -8.07
C LEU A 246 -19.96 -3.74 -6.55
N LYS A 247 -20.65 -2.72 -6.08
CA LYS A 247 -20.93 -2.51 -4.66
C LYS A 247 -21.69 -3.71 -4.08
N GLU A 248 -22.74 -4.16 -4.71
CA GLU A 248 -23.53 -5.32 -4.26
C GLU A 248 -22.65 -6.57 -4.05
N LYS A 249 -21.67 -6.80 -4.95
CA LYS A 249 -20.77 -7.96 -4.88
C LYS A 249 -19.62 -7.78 -3.91
N LEU A 250 -19.07 -6.55 -3.79
CA LEU A 250 -17.76 -6.31 -3.20
C LEU A 250 -17.78 -5.54 -1.87
N GLU A 251 -18.91 -4.95 -1.44
CA GLU A 251 -18.93 -4.21 -0.18
C GLU A 251 -18.59 -5.09 1.04
N LYS A 252 -19.06 -6.35 1.07
CA LYS A 252 -18.72 -7.30 2.15
C LYS A 252 -17.27 -7.79 2.08
N PRO A 253 -16.73 -8.24 0.93
CA PRO A 253 -15.29 -8.49 0.77
C PRO A 253 -14.41 -7.29 1.14
N ALA A 254 -14.81 -6.06 0.79
CA ALA A 254 -14.10 -4.85 1.15
C ALA A 254 -14.01 -4.62 2.66
N VAL A 255 -15.04 -4.99 3.43
CA VAL A 255 -15.00 -4.94 4.91
C VAL A 255 -13.96 -5.93 5.46
N SER A 256 -13.86 -7.12 4.89
CA SER A 256 -12.82 -8.08 5.29
C SER A 256 -11.41 -7.55 4.98
N LEU A 257 -11.19 -7.01 3.78
CA LEU A 257 -9.93 -6.36 3.43
C LEU A 257 -9.63 -5.18 4.37
N LYS A 258 -10.65 -4.35 4.67
CA LYS A 258 -10.53 -3.23 5.62
C LYS A 258 -10.04 -3.70 6.98
N TYR A 259 -10.66 -4.77 7.50
CA TYR A 259 -10.29 -5.32 8.80
C TYR A 259 -8.81 -5.79 8.83
N ILE A 260 -8.37 -6.60 7.86
CA ILE A 260 -6.98 -7.09 7.84
C ILE A 260 -5.96 -5.97 7.64
N SER A 261 -6.27 -4.99 6.78
CA SER A 261 -5.40 -3.84 6.54
C SER A 261 -5.30 -2.92 7.77
N TYR A 262 -6.44 -2.66 8.42
CA TYR A 262 -6.47 -1.88 9.68
C TYR A 262 -5.75 -2.61 10.81
N ARG A 263 -5.96 -3.91 10.93
CA ARG A 263 -5.25 -4.74 11.90
C ARG A 263 -3.74 -4.70 11.66
N TRP A 264 -3.29 -4.84 10.42
CA TRP A 264 -1.88 -4.73 10.08
C TRP A 264 -1.32 -3.35 10.45
N ASN A 265 -2.02 -2.27 10.14
CA ASN A 265 -1.62 -0.92 10.54
C ASN A 265 -1.57 -0.77 12.07
N LEU A 266 -2.58 -1.26 12.80
CA LEU A 266 -2.65 -1.21 14.25
C LEU A 266 -1.42 -1.86 14.91
N PHE A 267 -1.00 -3.03 14.42
CA PHE A 267 0.13 -3.76 15.01
C PHE A 267 1.49 -3.09 14.77
N ARG A 268 1.66 -2.35 13.68
CA ARG A 268 2.91 -1.63 13.39
C ARG A 268 3.02 -0.26 14.07
N LEU A 269 1.92 0.32 14.53
CA LEU A 269 1.94 1.59 15.23
C LEU A 269 2.68 1.47 16.57
N THR A 270 3.28 2.58 16.99
CA THR A 270 3.80 2.69 18.36
C THR A 270 2.64 2.81 19.35
N MET A 271 2.87 2.41 20.61
CA MET A 271 1.83 2.25 21.63
C MET A 271 0.98 3.51 21.83
N GLU A 272 1.60 4.70 21.72
CA GLU A 272 0.91 5.98 21.85
C GLU A 272 -0.19 6.22 20.81
N PHE A 273 -0.10 5.57 19.65
CA PHE A 273 -1.07 5.74 18.55
C PHE A 273 -2.04 4.58 18.40
N LYS A 274 -1.74 3.41 18.99
CA LYS A 274 -2.56 2.21 18.84
C LYS A 274 -4.01 2.42 19.26
N TYR A 275 -4.23 3.07 20.39
CA TYR A 275 -5.59 3.22 20.91
C TYR A 275 -6.42 4.22 20.09
N ALA A 276 -5.84 5.35 19.71
CA ALA A 276 -6.54 6.32 18.88
C ALA A 276 -6.90 5.74 17.50
N PHE A 277 -6.03 4.91 16.93
CA PHE A 277 -6.34 4.20 15.71
C PHE A 277 -7.41 3.13 15.94
N LEU A 278 -7.35 2.42 17.07
CA LEU A 278 -8.35 1.41 17.42
C LEU A 278 -9.75 2.02 17.59
N GLU A 279 -9.88 3.21 18.22
CA GLU A 279 -11.15 3.94 18.30
C GLU A 279 -11.74 4.22 16.90
N ARG A 280 -10.89 4.62 15.96
CA ARG A 280 -11.31 4.82 14.56
C ARG A 280 -11.73 3.52 13.89
N MET A 281 -10.93 2.46 14.05
CA MET A 281 -11.21 1.13 13.54
C MET A 281 -12.52 0.57 14.11
N HIS A 282 -12.73 0.66 15.43
CA HIS A 282 -13.96 0.26 16.11
C HIS A 282 -15.18 0.99 15.54
N LYS A 283 -15.10 2.32 15.41
CA LYS A 283 -16.20 3.13 14.86
C LYS A 283 -16.61 2.66 13.47
N GLU A 284 -15.67 2.57 12.54
CA GLU A 284 -15.97 2.23 11.15
C GLU A 284 -16.45 0.78 10.99
N LEU A 285 -15.89 -0.16 11.76
CA LEU A 285 -16.33 -1.56 11.72
C LEU A 285 -17.70 -1.74 12.41
N SER A 286 -18.01 -0.98 13.46
CA SER A 286 -19.34 -0.96 14.07
C SER A 286 -20.40 -0.43 13.10
N GLU A 287 -20.07 0.62 12.35
CA GLU A 287 -20.95 1.13 11.29
C GLU A 287 -21.17 0.08 10.20
N ALA A 288 -20.13 -0.66 9.79
CA ALA A 288 -20.25 -1.75 8.82
C ALA A 288 -21.11 -2.91 9.37
N LYS A 289 -20.94 -3.30 10.64
CA LYS A 289 -21.77 -4.33 11.31
C LYS A 289 -23.24 -3.92 11.34
N ASN A 290 -23.53 -2.66 11.69
CA ASN A 290 -24.89 -2.12 11.76
C ASN A 290 -25.57 -2.07 10.37
N LYS A 291 -24.81 -1.91 9.30
CA LYS A 291 -25.28 -1.99 7.91
C LYS A 291 -25.44 -3.45 7.41
N GLY A 292 -25.16 -4.46 8.22
CA GLY A 292 -25.24 -5.87 7.83
C GLY A 292 -24.16 -6.33 6.86
N LEU A 293 -23.01 -5.64 6.85
CA LEU A 293 -21.90 -5.93 5.92
C LEU A 293 -20.94 -7.00 6.45
N PHE A 294 -21.11 -7.47 7.69
CA PHE A 294 -20.34 -8.59 8.22
C PHE A 294 -20.86 -9.90 7.65
N ASP A 295 -19.96 -10.64 7.00
CA ASP A 295 -20.28 -11.97 6.44
C ASP A 295 -19.10 -12.92 6.73
N LYS A 296 -19.34 -13.91 7.60
CA LYS A 296 -18.33 -14.83 8.11
C LYS A 296 -17.52 -15.53 7.01
N LYS A 297 -18.12 -15.76 5.83
CA LYS A 297 -17.46 -16.46 4.71
C LYS A 297 -16.20 -15.74 4.18
N TYR A 298 -16.04 -14.43 4.45
CA TYR A 298 -14.88 -13.65 4.02
C TYR A 298 -13.79 -13.54 5.10
N PHE A 299 -13.95 -14.20 6.23
CA PHE A 299 -13.01 -14.15 7.37
C PHE A 299 -12.54 -15.55 7.73
N THR A 300 -11.33 -15.69 8.22
CA THR A 300 -10.93 -16.88 8.96
C THR A 300 -11.67 -16.94 10.31
N GLU A 301 -11.77 -18.11 10.93
CA GLU A 301 -12.42 -18.26 12.26
C GLU A 301 -11.83 -17.31 13.32
N LYS A 302 -10.51 -17.15 13.29
CA LYS A 302 -9.82 -16.23 14.19
C LYS A 302 -10.19 -14.77 13.92
N GLU A 303 -10.15 -14.36 12.67
CA GLU A 303 -10.50 -12.98 12.28
C GLU A 303 -11.96 -12.68 12.63
N TRP A 304 -12.85 -13.64 12.38
CA TRP A 304 -14.27 -13.50 12.75
C TRP A 304 -14.48 -13.31 14.25
N THR A 305 -13.77 -14.08 15.06
CA THR A 305 -13.80 -13.94 16.53
C THR A 305 -13.23 -12.58 16.95
N ASP A 306 -12.07 -12.22 16.43
CA ASP A 306 -11.37 -10.99 16.78
C ASP A 306 -12.17 -9.73 16.38
N ILE A 307 -12.77 -9.69 15.17
CA ILE A 307 -13.53 -8.52 14.70
C ILE A 307 -14.82 -8.32 15.50
N ASN A 308 -15.55 -9.39 15.83
CA ASN A 308 -16.74 -9.28 16.65
C ASN A 308 -16.39 -8.82 18.07
N ARG A 309 -15.34 -9.38 18.67
CA ARG A 309 -14.87 -8.95 19.97
C ARG A 309 -14.44 -7.48 19.98
N LEU A 310 -13.72 -7.04 18.96
CA LEU A 310 -13.31 -5.64 18.82
C LEU A 310 -14.51 -4.70 18.79
N VAL A 311 -15.56 -5.08 18.05
CA VAL A 311 -16.77 -4.25 17.94
C VAL A 311 -17.61 -4.29 19.21
N ASP A 312 -17.70 -5.44 19.89
CA ASP A 312 -18.53 -5.60 21.07
C ASP A 312 -17.85 -5.13 22.38
N ASP A 313 -16.51 -5.27 22.49
CA ASP A 313 -15.68 -4.87 23.63
C ASP A 313 -14.31 -4.39 23.19
N MET A 314 -14.24 -3.16 22.70
CA MET A 314 -13.00 -2.56 22.21
C MET A 314 -11.90 -2.49 23.27
N ASP A 315 -12.29 -2.14 24.50
CA ASP A 315 -11.35 -1.99 25.61
C ASP A 315 -10.76 -3.34 26.04
N GLY A 316 -11.61 -4.36 26.19
CA GLY A 316 -11.16 -5.71 26.48
C GLY A 316 -10.29 -6.30 25.36
N PHE A 317 -10.65 -6.03 24.09
CA PHE A 317 -9.82 -6.41 22.95
C PHE A 317 -8.43 -5.77 23.02
N PHE A 318 -8.35 -4.46 23.33
CA PHE A 318 -7.08 -3.75 23.45
C PHE A 318 -6.20 -4.32 24.56
N ASP A 319 -6.78 -4.47 25.76
CA ASP A 319 -6.06 -4.93 26.93
C ASP A 319 -5.50 -6.33 26.77
N GLU A 320 -6.24 -7.25 26.16
CA GLU A 320 -5.74 -8.60 25.90
C GLU A 320 -4.71 -8.62 24.77
N THR A 321 -4.98 -7.92 23.66
CA THR A 321 -4.12 -7.94 22.49
C THR A 321 -2.75 -7.33 22.79
N PHE A 322 -2.71 -6.24 23.57
CA PHE A 322 -1.48 -5.49 23.85
C PHE A 322 -0.99 -5.63 25.30
N ARG A 323 -1.50 -6.58 26.09
CA ARG A 323 -1.12 -6.80 27.49
C ARG A 323 0.39 -6.85 27.70
N LYS A 324 1.12 -7.59 26.87
CA LYS A 324 2.58 -7.72 26.99
C LYS A 324 3.32 -6.40 26.73
N GLU A 325 2.82 -5.61 25.78
CA GLU A 325 3.38 -4.29 25.50
C GLU A 325 3.05 -3.31 26.61
N LEU A 326 1.83 -3.33 27.13
CA LEU A 326 1.38 -2.53 28.29
C LEU A 326 2.20 -2.82 29.54
N LEU A 327 2.47 -4.09 29.84
CA LEU A 327 3.28 -4.49 31.00
C LEU A 327 4.77 -4.07 30.89
N ARG A 328 5.32 -3.94 29.68
CA ARG A 328 6.68 -3.42 29.47
C ARG A 328 6.81 -1.93 29.77
N PHE A 329 5.72 -1.17 29.67
CA PHE A 329 5.65 0.24 30.09
C PHE A 329 5.38 0.43 31.58
N GLY A 330 5.41 -0.64 32.38
CA GLY A 330 4.85 -0.79 33.73
C GLY A 330 5.62 -0.19 34.89
N SER A 331 6.57 0.74 34.71
CA SER A 331 6.96 1.63 35.81
C SER A 331 6.40 3.04 35.56
N GLU A 332 5.74 3.64 36.54
CA GLU A 332 5.21 5.01 36.44
C GLU A 332 6.24 6.04 35.93
N ALA A 333 7.53 5.85 36.25
CA ALA A 333 8.61 6.72 35.84
C ALA A 333 8.99 6.55 34.35
N GLU A 334 9.00 5.33 33.79
CA GLU A 334 9.27 5.06 32.37
C GLU A 334 8.08 5.51 31.52
N LEU A 335 6.90 5.38 32.05
CA LEU A 335 5.66 5.80 31.42
C LEU A 335 5.56 7.32 31.37
N ALA A 336 5.86 8.04 32.46
CA ALA A 336 5.90 9.49 32.49
C ALA A 336 6.96 10.04 31.54
N LYS A 337 8.08 9.35 31.35
CA LYS A 337 9.15 9.68 30.42
C LYS A 337 8.74 9.43 28.96
N ALA A 338 8.05 8.32 28.71
CA ALA A 338 7.49 7.99 27.39
C ALA A 338 6.36 8.96 27.00
N LEU A 339 5.48 9.30 27.96
CA LEU A 339 4.41 10.28 27.80
C LEU A 339 4.96 11.67 27.44
N LYS A 340 5.96 12.15 28.18
CA LYS A 340 6.59 13.46 27.95
C LYS A 340 7.31 13.52 26.60
N LYS A 341 7.92 12.40 26.17
CA LYS A 341 8.54 12.27 24.84
C LYS A 341 7.49 12.26 23.73
N SER A 342 6.35 11.59 23.98
CA SER A 342 5.20 11.55 23.09
C SER A 342 4.53 12.92 22.96
N GLU A 343 4.25 13.61 24.06
CA GLU A 343 3.71 14.97 24.09
C GLU A 343 4.58 15.97 23.30
N ASN A 344 5.89 15.88 23.44
CA ASN A 344 6.82 16.72 22.70
C ASN A 344 6.83 16.40 21.20
N LYS A 345 6.67 15.14 20.84
CA LYS A 345 6.56 14.67 19.46
C LYS A 345 5.22 15.09 18.83
N VAL A 346 4.14 14.99 19.60
CA VAL A 346 2.80 15.44 19.21
C VAL A 346 2.78 16.97 19.05
N LYS A 347 3.36 17.76 19.97
CA LYS A 347 3.49 19.22 19.80
C LYS A 347 4.26 19.61 18.52
N LYS A 348 5.33 18.86 18.20
CA LYS A 348 6.07 19.04 16.93
C LYS A 348 5.25 18.67 15.70
N LEU A 349 4.46 17.62 15.79
CA LEU A 349 3.58 17.17 14.72
C LEU A 349 2.36 18.08 14.58
N GLN A 350 1.78 18.51 15.70
CA GLN A 350 0.71 19.51 15.74
C GLN A 350 1.15 20.80 15.04
N LYS A 351 2.33 21.30 15.37
CA LYS A 351 2.90 22.48 14.70
C LYS A 351 3.08 22.27 13.19
N LYS A 352 3.50 21.04 12.77
CA LYS A 352 3.57 20.69 11.34
C LYS A 352 2.20 20.55 10.68
N ILE A 353 1.20 20.11 11.43
CA ILE A 353 -0.19 19.97 10.96
C ILE A 353 -0.88 21.32 10.90
N ASP A 354 -0.66 22.20 11.90
CA ASP A 354 -1.13 23.59 11.90
C ASP A 354 -0.51 24.38 10.73
N ASP A 355 0.76 24.06 10.41
CA ASP A 355 1.45 24.59 9.22
C ASP A 355 0.94 23.98 7.88
N MET A 356 0.15 22.91 7.92
CA MET A 356 -0.36 22.17 6.75
C MET A 356 -1.89 22.20 6.56
N GLU A 357 -2.59 23.15 7.20
CA GLU A 357 -4.05 23.38 7.10
C GLU A 357 -5.04 22.28 7.59
N ASN A 358 -5.56 22.52 8.81
CA ASN A 358 -7.01 22.53 9.15
C ASN A 358 -7.91 21.29 9.13
N SER A 359 -7.50 20.05 9.27
CA SER A 359 -8.55 19.02 9.51
C SER A 359 -8.27 17.91 10.52
N SER A 360 -7.08 17.85 11.09
CA SER A 360 -6.65 16.71 11.91
C SER A 360 -6.54 16.97 13.42
N SER A 361 -6.65 18.19 13.88
CA SER A 361 -6.28 18.63 15.24
C SER A 361 -7.14 18.07 16.38
N LEU A 362 -8.40 17.73 16.15
CA LEU A 362 -9.30 17.26 17.21
C LEU A 362 -9.07 15.78 17.65
N LYS A 363 -8.45 14.97 16.79
CA LYS A 363 -8.33 13.52 17.05
C LYS A 363 -7.05 13.14 17.80
N ILE A 364 -5.98 13.89 17.63
CA ILE A 364 -4.68 13.65 18.29
C ILE A 364 -4.73 13.97 19.79
N GLY A 365 -5.47 14.98 20.19
CA GLY A 365 -5.65 15.34 21.61
C GLY A 365 -6.26 14.23 22.48
N ARG A 366 -7.10 13.35 21.92
CA ARG A 366 -7.69 12.21 22.63
C ARG A 366 -6.69 11.06 22.87
N ALA A 367 -5.75 10.84 21.97
CA ALA A 367 -4.70 9.82 22.12
C ALA A 367 -3.79 10.11 23.31
N ILE A 368 -3.47 11.40 23.55
CA ILE A 368 -2.56 11.84 24.63
C ILE A 368 -3.16 11.61 26.03
N THR A 369 -4.47 11.67 26.17
CA THR A 369 -5.15 11.54 27.49
C THR A 369 -5.46 10.10 27.85
N PHE A 370 -5.32 9.17 26.92
CA PHE A 370 -5.73 7.77 27.12
C PHE A 370 -4.73 6.94 27.92
N VAL A 371 -3.43 7.03 27.63
CA VAL A 371 -2.41 6.23 28.30
C VAL A 371 -2.45 6.44 29.83
N PRO A 372 -2.56 7.67 30.36
CA PRO A 372 -2.76 7.90 31.80
C PRO A 372 -4.05 7.30 32.36
N ARG A 373 -5.16 7.34 31.61
CA ARG A 373 -6.45 6.81 32.05
C ARG A 373 -6.47 5.28 32.18
N LYS A 374 -5.87 4.57 31.22
CA LYS A 374 -5.78 3.11 31.24
C LYS A 374 -4.84 2.62 32.34
N LEU A 375 -3.75 3.32 32.57
CA LEU A 375 -2.84 2.99 33.66
C LEU A 375 -3.47 3.18 35.04
N LYS A 376 -4.25 4.26 35.23
CA LYS A 376 -4.97 4.48 36.47
C LYS A 376 -5.99 3.37 36.75
N LYS A 377 -6.58 2.76 35.70
CA LYS A 377 -7.48 1.59 35.81
C LYS A 377 -6.75 0.25 36.01
N MET A 378 -5.44 0.17 35.70
CA MET A 378 -4.64 -1.05 35.92
C MET A 378 -3.93 -1.07 37.27
N LEU A 379 -3.86 0.07 37.97
CA LEU A 379 -3.26 0.22 39.29
C LEU A 379 -4.32 0.16 40.44
N HIS A 380 -5.58 0.05 40.07
CA HIS A 380 -6.73 -0.28 40.96
C HIS A 380 -7.33 -1.61 40.52
#